data_35537b905c43ccf983696bb5c93774d9
#
_entry.id   35537b905c43ccf983696bb5c93774d9
#
_cell.length_a   1.000
_cell.length_b   1.000
_cell.length_c   1.000
_cell.angle_alpha   90.00
_cell.angle_beta   90.00
_cell.angle_gamma   90.00
#
_symmetry.space_group_name_H-M   'P 1'
#
loop_
_entity.id
_entity.type
_entity.pdbx_description
1 polymer ?
#
loop_
_entity_poly.entity_id
_entity_poly.type
_entity_poly.pdbx_seq_one_letter_code
_entity_poly.pdbx_strand_id
1 'polypeptide(L)'
;MSLDSQQLIAFAAVIEEGSFDAAARRLVITPSAVSQRVKALEQSVGQVLVRREKPCVATDAGASLMRLAAQVGTLEREALREMGADGAPIRVAISVNADSFGTWMGSVLARIPDGVLVDIRIEDQDHSAELLRAGVVMAAVTTEPKPIAGCRCEPLGAMRYFGMASPEYVARYLPGGLLDSGIDAVRQAPMMRWDRRDALQDQFLRKLFRRDVTVPEHYVPTAGGNTEALRVGLGWGMMPEQLDRDGLVDLAPGLHLDVPLYWQHWKFESSTLNAITSAVREAASVLRRGS
;
A
#
# COMPACT_ATOMS: atom_id res chain seq x y z
N MET A 1 -32.07 -0.64 16.33
CA MET A 1 -31.96 -0.34 14.89
C MET A 1 -31.15 -1.45 14.28
N SER A 2 -31.67 -2.19 13.30
CA SER A 2 -30.96 -3.27 12.61
C SER A 2 -30.62 -2.77 11.21
N LEU A 3 -29.36 -2.99 10.77
CA LEU A 3 -28.94 -2.68 9.40
C LEU A 3 -29.34 -3.85 8.49
N ASP A 4 -29.90 -3.53 7.33
CA ASP A 4 -30.23 -4.51 6.31
C ASP A 4 -29.00 -4.86 5.49
N SER A 5 -28.68 -6.16 5.38
CA SER A 5 -27.50 -6.64 4.67
C SER A 5 -27.53 -6.31 3.17
N GLN A 6 -28.72 -6.33 2.54
CA GLN A 6 -28.86 -6.00 1.12
C GLN A 6 -28.58 -4.51 0.84
N GLN A 7 -28.95 -3.65 1.78
CA GLN A 7 -28.64 -2.21 1.70
C GLN A 7 -27.15 -1.97 1.89
N LEU A 8 -26.52 -2.67 2.83
CA LEU A 8 -25.11 -2.59 3.12
C LEU A 8 -24.25 -3.08 1.93
N ILE A 9 -24.65 -4.21 1.32
CA ILE A 9 -24.01 -4.76 0.11
C ILE A 9 -24.14 -3.79 -1.07
N ALA A 10 -25.32 -3.18 -1.25
CA ALA A 10 -25.51 -2.21 -2.34
C ALA A 10 -24.66 -0.96 -2.16
N PHE A 11 -24.56 -0.45 -0.94
CA PHE A 11 -23.68 0.69 -0.62
C PHE A 11 -22.22 0.35 -0.88
N ALA A 12 -21.72 -0.78 -0.38
CA ALA A 12 -20.35 -1.21 -0.60
C ALA A 12 -20.03 -1.35 -2.09
N ALA A 13 -20.91 -1.97 -2.87
CA ALA A 13 -20.75 -2.11 -4.30
C ALA A 13 -20.63 -0.76 -5.04
N VAL A 14 -21.41 0.28 -4.63
CA VAL A 14 -21.31 1.62 -5.25
C VAL A 14 -19.95 2.24 -5.03
N ILE A 15 -19.36 2.09 -3.83
CA ILE A 15 -18.04 2.64 -3.51
C ILE A 15 -16.92 1.86 -4.21
N GLU A 16 -16.99 0.53 -4.19
CA GLU A 16 -15.99 -0.34 -4.81
C GLU A 16 -15.94 -0.19 -6.34
N GLU A 17 -17.11 -0.08 -6.99
CA GLU A 17 -17.23 0.09 -8.44
C GLU A 17 -17.16 1.55 -8.89
N GLY A 18 -17.19 2.49 -7.97
CA GLY A 18 -17.14 3.93 -8.23
C GLY A 18 -18.39 4.52 -8.89
N SER A 19 -19.45 3.72 -9.13
CA SER A 19 -20.70 4.21 -9.71
C SER A 19 -21.90 3.30 -9.43
N PHE A 20 -23.10 3.90 -9.40
CA PHE A 20 -24.36 3.18 -9.22
C PHE A 20 -24.65 2.19 -10.37
N ASP A 21 -24.29 2.55 -11.61
CA ASP A 21 -24.49 1.69 -12.79
C ASP A 21 -23.57 0.46 -12.76
N ALA A 22 -22.32 0.62 -12.38
CA ALA A 22 -21.38 -0.48 -12.26
C ALA A 22 -21.76 -1.41 -11.09
N ALA A 23 -22.19 -0.85 -9.95
CA ALA A 23 -22.71 -1.61 -8.82
C ALA A 23 -23.97 -2.41 -9.21
N ALA A 24 -24.87 -1.84 -10.01
CA ALA A 24 -26.06 -2.50 -10.50
C ALA A 24 -25.72 -3.73 -11.37
N ARG A 25 -24.76 -3.58 -12.28
CA ARG A 25 -24.26 -4.70 -13.10
C ARG A 25 -23.65 -5.81 -12.24
N ARG A 26 -22.80 -5.46 -11.28
CA ARG A 26 -22.16 -6.42 -10.36
C ARG A 26 -23.20 -7.20 -9.52
N LEU A 27 -24.22 -6.50 -9.05
CA LEU A 27 -25.26 -7.09 -8.19
C LEU A 27 -26.40 -7.73 -8.97
N VAL A 28 -26.40 -7.65 -10.30
CA VAL A 28 -27.44 -8.17 -11.20
C VAL A 28 -28.83 -7.62 -10.83
N ILE A 29 -28.90 -6.31 -10.55
CA ILE A 29 -30.14 -5.55 -10.26
C ILE A 29 -30.17 -4.26 -11.05
N THR A 30 -31.29 -3.51 -10.99
CA THR A 30 -31.39 -2.23 -11.68
C THR A 30 -30.66 -1.10 -10.94
N PRO A 31 -30.15 -0.06 -11.65
CA PRO A 31 -29.55 1.11 -10.98
C PRO A 31 -30.52 1.82 -10.02
N SER A 32 -31.84 1.83 -10.31
CA SER A 32 -32.83 2.39 -9.42
C SER A 32 -32.97 1.58 -8.12
N ALA A 33 -32.86 0.26 -8.18
CA ALA A 33 -32.87 -0.61 -7.00
C ALA A 33 -31.64 -0.36 -6.11
N VAL A 34 -30.44 -0.22 -6.72
CA VAL A 34 -29.23 0.17 -5.98
C VAL A 34 -29.43 1.51 -5.29
N SER A 35 -29.93 2.53 -6.03
CA SER A 35 -30.17 3.86 -5.48
C SER A 35 -31.17 3.85 -4.34
N GLN A 36 -32.25 3.06 -4.43
CA GLN A 36 -33.23 2.90 -3.36
C GLN A 36 -32.63 2.24 -2.11
N ARG A 37 -31.83 1.18 -2.27
CA ARG A 37 -31.16 0.50 -1.15
C ARG A 37 -30.20 1.43 -0.42
N VAL A 38 -29.35 2.18 -1.17
CA VAL A 38 -28.42 3.15 -0.58
C VAL A 38 -29.17 4.25 0.14
N LYS A 39 -30.24 4.81 -0.47
CA LYS A 39 -31.07 5.83 0.16
C LYS A 39 -31.75 5.32 1.43
N ALA A 40 -32.24 4.08 1.43
CA ALA A 40 -32.84 3.48 2.61
C ALA A 40 -31.83 3.30 3.74
N LEU A 41 -30.58 2.91 3.41
CA LEU A 41 -29.49 2.84 4.37
C LEU A 41 -29.18 4.20 4.96
N GLU A 42 -29.00 5.23 4.12
CA GLU A 42 -28.76 6.63 4.55
C GLU A 42 -29.87 7.14 5.46
N GLN A 43 -31.13 6.85 5.13
CA GLN A 43 -32.28 7.18 5.98
C GLN A 43 -32.25 6.45 7.32
N SER A 44 -31.88 5.15 7.33
CA SER A 44 -31.83 4.36 8.57
C SER A 44 -30.76 4.85 9.53
N VAL A 45 -29.60 5.34 9.02
CA VAL A 45 -28.51 5.86 9.86
C VAL A 45 -28.58 7.38 10.06
N GLY A 46 -29.45 8.08 9.33
CA GLY A 46 -29.64 9.53 9.43
C GLY A 46 -28.47 10.36 8.88
N GLN A 47 -27.63 9.79 8.01
CA GLN A 47 -26.44 10.44 7.45
C GLN A 47 -26.26 10.10 5.97
N VAL A 48 -25.67 11.02 5.21
CA VAL A 48 -25.23 10.78 3.83
C VAL A 48 -23.98 9.92 3.87
N LEU A 49 -23.98 8.80 3.12
CA LEU A 49 -22.90 7.83 3.12
C LEU A 49 -22.06 7.87 1.84
N VAL A 50 -22.62 8.37 0.73
CA VAL A 50 -21.99 8.42 -0.58
C VAL A 50 -21.84 9.86 -1.06
N ARG A 51 -20.62 10.27 -1.37
CA ARG A 51 -20.36 11.45 -2.21
C ARG A 51 -20.47 11.04 -3.66
N ARG A 52 -21.43 11.64 -4.39
CA ARG A 52 -21.71 11.32 -5.81
C ARG A 52 -20.74 12.04 -6.75
N GLU A 53 -19.47 11.84 -6.54
CA GLU A 53 -18.38 12.29 -7.41
C GLU A 53 -18.09 11.24 -8.49
N LYS A 54 -17.13 11.47 -9.35
CA LYS A 54 -16.65 10.48 -10.33
C LYS A 54 -15.16 10.23 -10.08
N PRO A 55 -14.83 9.07 -9.47
CA PRO A 55 -15.69 7.98 -8.98
C PRO A 55 -16.48 8.37 -7.70
N CYS A 56 -17.58 7.63 -7.41
CA CYS A 56 -18.29 7.74 -6.14
C CYS A 56 -17.36 7.32 -4.98
N VAL A 57 -17.36 8.09 -3.90
CA VAL A 57 -16.53 7.82 -2.71
C VAL A 57 -17.38 7.84 -1.43
N ALA A 58 -16.94 7.11 -0.41
CA ALA A 58 -17.60 7.11 0.88
C ALA A 58 -17.37 8.44 1.61
N THR A 59 -18.37 8.87 2.39
CA THR A 59 -18.19 9.90 3.43
C THR A 59 -17.46 9.30 4.64
N ASP A 60 -17.08 10.13 5.63
CA ASP A 60 -16.50 9.62 6.89
C ASP A 60 -17.44 8.64 7.61
N ALA A 61 -18.75 8.93 7.61
CA ALA A 61 -19.77 8.01 8.12
C ALA A 61 -19.84 6.72 7.28
N GLY A 62 -19.75 6.86 5.96
CA GLY A 62 -19.71 5.76 5.01
C GLY A 62 -18.49 4.84 5.21
N ALA A 63 -17.33 5.36 5.54
CA ALA A 63 -16.11 4.57 5.77
C ALA A 63 -16.30 3.51 6.88
N SER A 64 -17.00 3.84 7.94
CA SER A 64 -17.33 2.88 9.01
C SER A 64 -18.25 1.75 8.53
N LEU A 65 -19.20 2.07 7.66
CA LEU A 65 -20.09 1.07 7.07
C LEU A 65 -19.42 0.24 5.96
N MET A 66 -18.45 0.80 5.24
CA MET A 66 -17.61 0.02 4.32
C MET A 66 -16.89 -1.10 5.06
N ARG A 67 -16.24 -0.78 6.18
CA ARG A 67 -15.60 -1.79 7.02
C ARG A 67 -16.58 -2.85 7.50
N LEU A 68 -17.74 -2.44 8.00
CA LEU A 68 -18.76 -3.38 8.45
C LEU A 68 -19.23 -4.29 7.31
N ALA A 69 -19.50 -3.74 6.12
CA ALA A 69 -19.93 -4.51 4.96
C ALA A 69 -18.91 -5.61 4.58
N ALA A 70 -17.65 -5.24 4.53
CA ALA A 70 -16.58 -6.16 4.20
C ALA A 70 -16.36 -7.23 5.28
N GLN A 71 -16.44 -6.85 6.57
CA GLN A 71 -16.33 -7.80 7.69
C GLN A 71 -17.51 -8.81 7.66
N VAL A 72 -18.74 -8.34 7.54
CA VAL A 72 -19.93 -9.20 7.45
C VAL A 72 -19.81 -10.14 6.25
N GLY A 73 -19.51 -9.63 5.07
CA GLY A 73 -19.34 -10.46 3.88
C GLY A 73 -18.19 -11.48 3.97
N THR A 74 -17.14 -11.19 4.72
CA THR A 74 -16.06 -12.15 4.98
C THR A 74 -16.52 -13.25 5.93
N LEU A 75 -17.13 -12.89 7.06
CA LEU A 75 -17.61 -13.85 8.05
C LEU A 75 -18.72 -14.75 7.50
N GLU A 76 -19.65 -14.22 6.71
CA GLU A 76 -20.66 -15.01 6.03
C GLU A 76 -20.05 -16.08 5.11
N ARG A 77 -19.05 -15.70 4.31
CA ARG A 77 -18.36 -16.64 3.42
C ARG A 77 -17.50 -17.66 4.18
N GLU A 78 -16.87 -17.27 5.27
CA GLU A 78 -16.14 -18.21 6.14
C GLU A 78 -17.10 -19.25 6.75
N ALA A 79 -18.23 -18.81 7.29
CA ALA A 79 -19.24 -19.70 7.85
C ALA A 79 -19.85 -20.68 6.81
N LEU A 80 -20.14 -20.18 5.59
CA LEU A 80 -20.63 -21.05 4.50
C LEU A 80 -19.59 -22.09 4.10
N ARG A 81 -18.31 -21.71 4.07
CA ARG A 81 -17.20 -22.63 3.77
C ARG A 81 -17.04 -23.70 4.86
N GLU A 82 -17.13 -23.34 6.13
CA GLU A 82 -17.08 -24.29 7.26
C GLU A 82 -18.22 -25.32 7.18
N MET A 83 -19.38 -24.93 6.62
CA MET A 83 -20.51 -25.82 6.39
C MET A 83 -20.36 -26.68 5.12
N GLY A 84 -19.24 -26.56 4.40
CA GLY A 84 -19.00 -27.30 3.15
C GLY A 84 -19.82 -26.79 1.96
N ALA A 85 -20.43 -25.60 2.05
CA ALA A 85 -21.16 -25.03 0.93
C ALA A 85 -20.14 -24.44 -0.10
N ASP A 86 -20.37 -24.74 -1.39
CA ASP A 86 -19.65 -24.10 -2.50
C ASP A 86 -20.01 -22.60 -2.52
N GLY A 87 -19.15 -21.79 -1.93
CA GLY A 87 -19.36 -20.35 -1.80
C GLY A 87 -18.51 -19.56 -2.79
N ALA A 88 -18.92 -18.32 -3.05
CA ALA A 88 -18.09 -17.36 -3.76
C ALA A 88 -16.77 -17.15 -3.00
N PRO A 89 -15.65 -16.93 -3.72
CA PRO A 89 -14.35 -16.73 -3.09
C PRO A 89 -14.36 -15.53 -2.13
N ILE A 90 -13.58 -15.63 -1.04
CA ILE A 90 -13.38 -14.52 -0.11
C ILE A 90 -12.41 -13.53 -0.77
N ARG A 91 -12.82 -12.26 -0.89
CA ARG A 91 -11.95 -11.20 -1.40
C ARG A 91 -11.32 -10.43 -0.23
N VAL A 92 -10.01 -10.30 -0.28
CA VAL A 92 -9.23 -9.51 0.70
C VAL A 92 -8.44 -8.46 -0.03
N ALA A 93 -8.77 -7.19 0.21
CA ALA A 93 -8.01 -6.07 -0.32
C ALA A 93 -6.89 -5.68 0.65
N ILE A 94 -5.68 -5.53 0.13
CA ILE A 94 -4.46 -5.21 0.89
C ILE A 94 -3.73 -4.08 0.19
N SER A 95 -3.33 -3.05 0.93
CA SER A 95 -2.44 -2.02 0.41
C SER A 95 -1.00 -2.29 0.83
N VAL A 96 -0.07 -2.09 -0.10
CA VAL A 96 1.35 -2.32 0.12
C VAL A 96 2.17 -1.34 -0.72
N ASN A 97 3.29 -0.87 -0.19
CA ASN A 97 4.20 -0.04 -0.98
C ASN A 97 4.96 -0.86 -2.02
N ALA A 98 5.35 -0.21 -3.11
CA ALA A 98 5.98 -0.86 -4.26
C ALA A 98 7.23 -1.67 -3.91
N ASP A 99 8.06 -1.16 -3.01
CA ASP A 99 9.30 -1.83 -2.62
C ASP A 99 9.04 -3.11 -1.82
N SER A 100 8.08 -3.08 -0.88
CA SER A 100 7.66 -4.28 -0.16
C SER A 100 7.07 -5.32 -1.12
N PHE A 101 6.24 -4.88 -2.09
CA PHE A 101 5.68 -5.77 -3.09
C PHE A 101 6.77 -6.37 -4.00
N GLY A 102 7.73 -5.57 -4.44
CA GLY A 102 8.84 -5.99 -5.30
C GLY A 102 9.90 -6.86 -4.61
N THR A 103 9.87 -6.98 -3.30
CA THR A 103 10.90 -7.70 -2.54
C THR A 103 10.33 -8.92 -1.80
N TRP A 104 9.71 -8.74 -0.65
CA TRP A 104 9.35 -9.83 0.26
C TRP A 104 7.89 -10.30 0.15
N MET A 105 6.99 -9.49 -0.41
CA MET A 105 5.56 -9.80 -0.47
C MET A 105 5.23 -11.00 -1.36
N GLY A 106 6.08 -11.35 -2.32
CA GLY A 106 5.91 -12.54 -3.17
C GLY A 106 5.75 -13.84 -2.37
N SER A 107 6.46 -13.97 -1.25
CA SER A 107 6.34 -15.13 -0.37
C SER A 107 5.02 -15.16 0.42
N VAL A 108 4.37 -14.01 0.64
CA VAL A 108 3.01 -13.94 1.20
C VAL A 108 2.00 -14.47 0.17
N LEU A 109 2.12 -14.04 -1.10
CA LEU A 109 1.21 -14.48 -2.15
C LEU A 109 1.21 -16.00 -2.34
N ALA A 110 2.37 -16.63 -2.20
CA ALA A 110 2.51 -18.08 -2.27
C ALA A 110 1.81 -18.84 -1.12
N ARG A 111 1.38 -18.13 -0.06
CA ARG A 111 0.72 -18.70 1.12
C ARG A 111 -0.74 -18.25 1.28
N ILE A 112 -1.30 -17.62 0.27
CA ILE A 112 -2.72 -17.25 0.28
C ILE A 112 -3.55 -18.54 0.31
N PRO A 113 -4.52 -18.68 1.23
CA PRO A 113 -5.34 -19.87 1.31
C PRO A 113 -6.18 -20.10 0.05
N ASP A 114 -6.45 -21.35 -0.27
CA ASP A 114 -7.34 -21.72 -1.37
C ASP A 114 -8.71 -21.04 -1.24
N GLY A 115 -9.25 -20.59 -2.37
CA GLY A 115 -10.54 -19.90 -2.43
C GLY A 115 -10.51 -18.48 -1.88
N VAL A 116 -9.34 -17.91 -1.60
CA VAL A 116 -9.15 -16.48 -1.29
C VAL A 116 -8.62 -15.76 -2.53
N LEU A 117 -9.26 -14.68 -2.91
CA LEU A 117 -8.80 -13.75 -3.94
C LEU A 117 -8.27 -12.49 -3.27
N VAL A 118 -7.06 -12.08 -3.64
CA VAL A 118 -6.46 -10.86 -3.13
C VAL A 118 -6.56 -9.73 -4.15
N ASP A 119 -6.92 -8.54 -3.67
CA ASP A 119 -6.85 -7.27 -4.41
C ASP A 119 -5.68 -6.48 -3.82
N ILE A 120 -4.53 -6.49 -4.52
CA ILE A 120 -3.34 -5.77 -4.08
C ILE A 120 -3.37 -4.36 -4.66
N ARG A 121 -3.29 -3.38 -3.76
CA ARG A 121 -3.19 -1.96 -4.11
C ARG A 121 -1.80 -1.47 -3.80
N ILE A 122 -1.10 -1.05 -4.85
CA ILE A 122 0.24 -0.47 -4.72
C ILE A 122 0.05 1.03 -4.51
N GLU A 123 0.41 1.48 -3.32
CA GLU A 123 0.32 2.88 -2.93
C GLU A 123 1.61 3.33 -2.25
N ASP A 124 1.81 4.64 -2.14
CA ASP A 124 2.83 5.12 -1.23
C ASP A 124 2.43 4.84 0.24
N GLN A 125 3.41 5.00 1.11
CA GLN A 125 3.27 4.59 2.51
C GLN A 125 2.21 5.39 3.27
N ASP A 126 1.98 6.64 2.89
CA ASP A 126 0.99 7.52 3.53
C ASP A 126 -0.43 7.23 3.01
N HIS A 127 -0.57 6.95 1.71
CA HIS A 127 -1.85 6.59 1.09
C HIS A 127 -2.37 5.22 1.54
N SER A 128 -1.48 4.27 1.81
CA SER A 128 -1.86 2.97 2.36
C SER A 128 -2.68 3.08 3.65
N ALA A 129 -2.30 4.02 4.52
CA ALA A 129 -3.04 4.31 5.75
C ALA A 129 -4.42 4.94 5.49
N GLU A 130 -4.53 5.78 4.45
CA GLU A 130 -5.82 6.40 4.07
C GLU A 130 -6.82 5.37 3.55
N LEU A 131 -6.39 4.43 2.70
CA LEU A 131 -7.25 3.35 2.21
C LEU A 131 -7.77 2.46 3.34
N LEU A 132 -6.92 2.20 4.35
CA LEU A 132 -7.32 1.42 5.52
C LEU A 132 -8.33 2.19 6.40
N ARG A 133 -8.14 3.52 6.58
CA ARG A 133 -9.10 4.40 7.28
C ARG A 133 -10.44 4.46 6.55
N ALA A 134 -10.41 4.59 5.23
CA ALA A 134 -11.60 4.64 4.39
C ALA A 134 -12.35 3.30 4.30
N GLY A 135 -11.79 2.21 4.83
CA GLY A 135 -12.40 0.89 4.74
C GLY A 135 -12.33 0.23 3.37
N VAL A 136 -11.47 0.75 2.48
CA VAL A 136 -11.26 0.24 1.12
C VAL A 136 -10.40 -1.02 1.13
N VAL A 137 -9.43 -1.10 2.07
CA VAL A 137 -8.59 -2.28 2.27
C VAL A 137 -8.76 -2.82 3.69
N MET A 138 -8.59 -4.12 3.86
CA MET A 138 -8.68 -4.81 5.16
C MET A 138 -7.38 -4.78 5.94
N ALA A 139 -6.27 -4.61 5.22
CA ALA A 139 -4.94 -4.57 5.80
C ALA A 139 -4.00 -3.74 4.94
N ALA A 140 -2.93 -3.23 5.54
CA ALA A 140 -1.93 -2.43 4.85
C ALA A 140 -0.54 -2.59 5.47
N VAL A 141 0.50 -2.52 4.63
CA VAL A 141 1.87 -2.23 5.05
C VAL A 141 2.04 -0.72 5.10
N THR A 142 2.37 -0.16 6.26
CA THR A 142 2.46 1.29 6.49
C THR A 142 3.76 1.65 7.21
N THR A 143 4.12 2.95 7.22
CA THR A 143 5.16 3.50 8.11
C THR A 143 4.59 4.12 9.37
N GLU A 144 3.27 4.20 9.50
CA GLU A 144 2.57 4.79 10.65
C GLU A 144 2.62 3.81 11.85
N PRO A 145 3.33 4.16 12.94
CA PRO A 145 3.45 3.29 14.11
C PRO A 145 2.19 3.28 14.99
N LYS A 146 1.31 4.26 14.82
CA LYS A 146 0.08 4.37 15.62
C LYS A 146 -1.03 3.55 14.97
N PRO A 147 -1.75 2.74 15.76
CA PRO A 147 -2.90 2.00 15.25
C PRO A 147 -3.96 2.94 14.68
N ILE A 148 -4.39 2.66 13.45
CA ILE A 148 -5.59 3.29 12.88
C ILE A 148 -6.80 2.80 13.66
N ALA A 149 -7.79 3.68 13.86
CA ALA A 149 -9.01 3.34 14.63
C ALA A 149 -9.67 2.06 14.08
N GLY A 150 -9.90 1.08 14.96
CA GLY A 150 -10.45 -0.23 14.59
C GLY A 150 -9.46 -1.21 13.98
N CYS A 151 -8.17 -0.90 13.97
CA CYS A 151 -7.11 -1.78 13.49
C CYS A 151 -6.18 -2.27 14.62
N ARG A 152 -5.54 -3.40 14.39
CA ARG A 152 -4.32 -3.81 15.08
C ARG A 152 -3.13 -3.29 14.29
N CYS A 153 -2.05 -2.92 14.97
CA CYS A 153 -0.79 -2.48 14.37
C CYS A 153 0.33 -3.33 14.94
N GLU A 154 1.12 -3.94 14.07
CA GLU A 154 2.20 -4.84 14.44
C GLU A 154 3.50 -4.40 13.73
N PRO A 155 4.63 -4.28 14.42
CA PRO A 155 5.89 -3.98 13.79
C PRO A 155 6.36 -5.17 12.93
N LEU A 156 6.77 -4.89 11.70
CA LEU A 156 7.36 -5.89 10.79
C LEU A 156 8.89 -5.88 10.82
N GLY A 157 9.48 -4.74 11.13
CA GLY A 157 10.91 -4.45 11.01
C GLY A 157 11.15 -3.19 10.21
N ALA A 158 12.36 -3.05 9.69
CA ALA A 158 12.73 -1.90 8.86
C ALA A 158 13.28 -2.35 7.50
N MET A 159 12.86 -1.69 6.43
CA MET A 159 13.46 -1.83 5.12
C MET A 159 14.66 -0.88 5.02
N ARG A 160 15.80 -1.44 4.70
CA ARG A 160 17.05 -0.69 4.57
C ARG A 160 17.29 -0.27 3.14
N TYR A 161 17.62 1.00 2.95
CA TYR A 161 17.87 1.60 1.65
C TYR A 161 19.28 2.17 1.55
N PHE A 162 19.86 2.02 0.35
CA PHE A 162 21.16 2.56 -0.02
C PHE A 162 21.03 3.49 -1.22
N GLY A 163 21.88 4.53 -1.29
CA GLY A 163 21.99 5.39 -2.46
C GLY A 163 22.82 4.72 -3.54
N MET A 164 22.19 4.35 -4.66
CA MET A 164 22.80 3.56 -5.73
C MET A 164 22.79 4.28 -7.06
N ALA A 165 23.80 4.03 -7.89
CA ALA A 165 23.85 4.46 -9.30
C ALA A 165 24.71 3.52 -10.13
N SER A 166 24.66 3.63 -11.47
CA SER A 166 25.58 2.90 -12.32
C SER A 166 27.01 3.47 -12.27
N PRO A 167 28.06 2.68 -12.59
CA PRO A 167 29.44 3.16 -12.67
C PRO A 167 29.61 4.34 -13.63
N GLU A 168 28.89 4.31 -14.78
CA GLU A 168 28.93 5.38 -15.80
C GLU A 168 28.34 6.68 -15.26
N TYR A 169 27.24 6.59 -14.49
CA TYR A 169 26.67 7.74 -13.81
C TYR A 169 27.64 8.33 -12.79
N VAL A 170 28.25 7.47 -11.96
CA VAL A 170 29.26 7.89 -10.96
C VAL A 170 30.43 8.60 -11.62
N ALA A 171 31.01 8.03 -12.68
CA ALA A 171 32.12 8.64 -13.41
C ALA A 171 31.77 10.03 -13.98
N ARG A 172 30.50 10.23 -14.40
CA ARG A 172 30.03 11.47 -15.00
C ARG A 172 29.71 12.57 -14.00
N TYR A 173 29.01 12.25 -12.91
CA TYR A 173 28.42 13.24 -12.01
C TYR A 173 29.03 13.25 -10.62
N LEU A 174 29.44 12.09 -10.10
CA LEU A 174 29.84 11.89 -8.71
C LEU A 174 31.08 11.00 -8.59
N PRO A 175 32.25 11.39 -9.17
CA PRO A 175 33.42 10.52 -9.24
C PRO A 175 33.96 10.08 -7.86
N GLY A 176 33.61 10.78 -6.77
CA GLY A 176 33.89 10.38 -5.39
C GLY A 176 32.67 9.82 -4.65
N GLY A 177 31.60 9.45 -5.36
CA GLY A 177 30.31 9.15 -4.73
C GLY A 177 29.68 10.41 -4.11
N LEU A 178 28.69 10.22 -3.25
CA LEU A 178 28.04 11.34 -2.54
C LEU A 178 28.91 11.91 -1.41
N LEU A 179 29.83 11.12 -0.87
CA LEU A 179 30.68 11.53 0.26
C LEU A 179 31.75 12.53 -0.14
N ASP A 180 32.45 12.28 -1.25
CA ASP A 180 33.69 12.99 -1.61
C ASP A 180 33.54 13.95 -2.80
N SER A 181 32.42 13.87 -3.57
CA SER A 181 32.21 14.73 -4.75
C SER A 181 31.88 16.19 -4.42
N GLY A 182 31.49 16.46 -3.17
CA GLY A 182 31.10 17.80 -2.72
C GLY A 182 29.68 18.17 -3.14
N ILE A 183 29.11 19.15 -2.43
CA ILE A 183 27.69 19.48 -2.56
C ILE A 183 27.31 20.10 -3.92
N ASP A 184 28.22 20.80 -4.56
CA ASP A 184 27.93 21.45 -5.85
C ASP A 184 27.84 20.43 -6.99
N ALA A 185 28.64 19.36 -6.93
CA ALA A 185 28.47 18.21 -7.83
C ALA A 185 27.14 17.50 -7.58
N VAL A 186 26.78 17.27 -6.31
CA VAL A 186 25.52 16.64 -5.95
C VAL A 186 24.30 17.44 -6.45
N ARG A 187 24.35 18.77 -6.40
CA ARG A 187 23.29 19.65 -6.93
C ARG A 187 23.10 19.54 -8.45
N GLN A 188 24.07 19.04 -9.18
CA GLN A 188 23.99 18.84 -10.63
C GLN A 188 23.69 17.39 -11.02
N ALA A 189 23.70 16.48 -10.06
CA ALA A 189 23.55 15.04 -10.26
C ALA A 189 22.08 14.63 -10.20
N PRO A 190 21.42 14.31 -11.35
CA PRO A 190 20.00 13.95 -11.37
C PRO A 190 19.69 12.75 -10.50
N MET A 191 18.59 12.81 -9.73
CA MET A 191 18.13 11.70 -8.91
C MET A 191 16.80 11.11 -9.40
N MET A 192 16.57 9.86 -9.04
CA MET A 192 15.34 9.11 -9.33
C MET A 192 14.40 9.20 -8.14
N ARG A 193 13.10 9.43 -8.42
CA ARG A 193 12.02 9.36 -7.45
C ARG A 193 10.89 8.49 -7.97
N TRP A 194 10.10 7.95 -7.08
CA TRP A 194 8.85 7.30 -7.44
C TRP A 194 7.82 8.33 -7.98
N ASP A 195 7.52 9.33 -7.19
CA ASP A 195 6.66 10.45 -7.54
C ASP A 195 7.10 11.74 -6.78
N ARG A 196 6.27 12.80 -6.90
CA ARG A 196 6.56 14.09 -6.27
C ARG A 196 6.45 14.08 -4.73
N ARG A 197 5.86 13.04 -4.14
CA ARG A 197 5.70 12.88 -2.69
C ARG A 197 6.82 12.04 -2.08
N ASP A 198 7.53 11.28 -2.90
CA ASP A 198 8.68 10.48 -2.45
C ASP A 198 9.78 11.37 -1.89
N ALA A 199 9.97 11.33 -0.57
CA ALA A 199 10.94 12.13 0.17
C ALA A 199 12.16 11.32 0.65
N LEU A 200 12.32 10.08 0.19
CA LEU A 200 13.36 9.18 0.70
C LEU A 200 14.76 9.69 0.36
N GLN A 201 14.96 10.19 -0.86
CA GLN A 201 16.22 10.75 -1.32
C GLN A 201 16.57 12.05 -0.56
N ASP A 202 15.59 12.90 -0.27
CA ASP A 202 15.79 14.12 0.53
C ASP A 202 16.22 13.79 1.95
N GLN A 203 15.58 12.77 2.56
CA GLN A 203 15.97 12.30 3.89
C GLN A 203 17.42 11.78 3.89
N PHE A 204 17.82 11.07 2.83
CA PHE A 204 19.17 10.56 2.68
C PHE A 204 20.18 11.69 2.53
N LEU A 205 19.92 12.65 1.65
CA LEU A 205 20.76 13.84 1.47
C LEU A 205 20.84 14.69 2.74
N ARG A 206 19.70 14.87 3.45
CA ARG A 206 19.67 15.60 4.73
C ARG A 206 20.48 14.88 5.82
N LYS A 207 20.43 13.55 5.86
CA LYS A 207 21.27 12.75 6.78
C LYS A 207 22.75 12.94 6.49
N LEU A 208 23.12 13.00 5.21
CA LEU A 208 24.50 13.16 4.76
C LEU A 208 25.00 14.60 4.97
N PHE A 209 24.28 15.61 4.45
CA PHE A 209 24.74 16.99 4.42
C PHE A 209 24.25 17.88 5.57
N ARG A 210 23.35 17.34 6.43
CA ARG A 210 22.67 18.04 7.54
C ARG A 210 21.92 19.31 7.11
N ARG A 211 21.49 19.35 5.86
CA ARG A 211 20.70 20.42 5.25
C ARG A 211 19.96 19.91 4.02
N ASP A 212 18.96 20.66 3.56
CA ASP A 212 18.28 20.35 2.31
C ASP A 212 19.17 20.65 1.11
N VAL A 213 19.13 19.74 0.13
CA VAL A 213 19.90 19.86 -1.11
C VAL A 213 18.92 19.62 -2.27
N THR A 214 18.70 20.65 -3.07
CA THR A 214 17.89 20.54 -4.28
C THR A 214 18.73 20.00 -5.42
N VAL A 215 18.24 18.97 -6.11
CA VAL A 215 18.89 18.33 -7.25
C VAL A 215 17.87 18.15 -8.38
N PRO A 216 18.30 17.99 -9.64
CA PRO A 216 17.40 17.63 -10.74
C PRO A 216 16.72 16.26 -10.48
N GLU A 217 15.47 16.10 -10.91
CA GLU A 217 14.65 14.93 -10.57
C GLU A 217 14.09 14.25 -11.81
N HIS A 218 14.17 12.92 -11.84
CA HIS A 218 13.42 12.07 -12.73
C HIS A 218 12.35 11.31 -11.94
N TYR A 219 11.16 11.14 -12.51
CA TYR A 219 10.05 10.42 -11.88
C TYR A 219 9.77 9.12 -12.64
N VAL A 220 9.97 7.98 -11.98
CA VAL A 220 9.76 6.65 -12.55
C VAL A 220 8.91 5.81 -11.59
N PRO A 221 7.58 5.80 -11.75
CA PRO A 221 6.64 5.24 -10.78
C PRO A 221 6.47 3.72 -10.89
N THR A 222 7.56 2.99 -11.07
CA THR A 222 7.58 1.52 -11.04
C THR A 222 8.90 1.01 -10.45
N ALA A 223 8.85 -0.01 -9.58
CA ALA A 223 10.04 -0.56 -8.96
C ALA A 223 11.05 -1.11 -10.00
N GLY A 224 10.57 -1.90 -10.96
CA GLY A 224 11.43 -2.44 -12.04
C GLY A 224 11.99 -1.35 -12.95
N GLY A 225 11.16 -0.37 -13.32
CA GLY A 225 11.60 0.77 -14.14
C GLY A 225 12.62 1.66 -13.42
N ASN A 226 12.48 1.84 -12.11
CA ASN A 226 13.43 2.59 -11.31
C ASN A 226 14.80 1.89 -11.29
N THR A 227 14.85 0.59 -11.03
CA THR A 227 16.08 -0.20 -11.06
C THR A 227 16.75 -0.16 -12.43
N GLU A 228 15.99 -0.30 -13.51
CA GLU A 228 16.52 -0.23 -14.88
C GLU A 228 17.05 1.19 -15.20
N ALA A 229 16.35 2.23 -14.79
CA ALA A 229 16.80 3.61 -14.97
C ALA A 229 18.14 3.89 -14.23
N LEU A 230 18.35 3.30 -13.06
CA LEU A 230 19.64 3.35 -12.36
C LEU A 230 20.73 2.63 -13.17
N ARG A 231 20.44 1.45 -13.71
CA ARG A 231 21.41 0.65 -14.48
C ARG A 231 21.85 1.34 -15.77
N VAL A 232 20.95 2.02 -16.47
CA VAL A 232 21.28 2.77 -17.69
C VAL A 232 21.88 4.17 -17.39
N GLY A 233 22.09 4.52 -16.13
CA GLY A 233 22.74 5.78 -15.73
C GLY A 233 21.87 7.02 -15.88
N LEU A 234 20.53 6.89 -15.86
CA LEU A 234 19.63 8.05 -15.94
C LEU A 234 19.71 8.95 -14.69
N GLY A 235 19.94 8.37 -13.53
CA GLY A 235 20.03 9.06 -12.25
C GLY A 235 20.60 8.16 -11.16
N TRP A 236 20.72 8.71 -9.96
CA TRP A 236 20.93 7.94 -8.74
C TRP A 236 19.62 7.83 -7.95
N GLY A 237 19.47 6.82 -7.11
CA GLY A 237 18.24 6.66 -6.31
C GLY A 237 18.44 5.77 -5.10
N MET A 238 17.41 5.72 -4.26
CA MET A 238 17.37 4.86 -3.08
C MET A 238 16.88 3.48 -3.47
N MET A 239 17.64 2.45 -3.13
CA MET A 239 17.36 1.06 -3.48
C MET A 239 17.30 0.20 -2.22
N PRO A 240 16.25 -0.62 -2.03
CA PRO A 240 16.15 -1.53 -0.90
C PRO A 240 17.25 -2.60 -0.93
N GLU A 241 17.72 -2.99 0.25
CA GLU A 241 18.75 -4.01 0.44
C GLU A 241 18.41 -5.35 -0.22
N GLN A 242 17.12 -5.68 -0.29
CA GLN A 242 16.62 -6.95 -0.81
C GLN A 242 16.62 -7.04 -2.34
N LEU A 243 16.77 -5.93 -3.06
CA LEU A 243 16.87 -5.97 -4.52
C LEU A 243 18.29 -6.28 -4.97
N ASP A 244 18.38 -6.92 -6.14
CA ASP A 244 19.66 -7.17 -6.81
C ASP A 244 20.35 -5.87 -7.19
N ARG A 245 21.57 -5.68 -6.66
CA ARG A 245 22.40 -4.50 -6.84
C ARG A 245 23.56 -4.72 -7.82
N ASP A 246 23.57 -5.86 -8.53
CA ASP A 246 24.62 -6.16 -9.49
C ASP A 246 24.73 -5.08 -10.57
N GLY A 247 25.96 -4.64 -10.83
CA GLY A 247 26.24 -3.56 -11.77
C GLY A 247 25.98 -2.15 -11.23
N LEU A 248 25.60 -1.98 -9.96
CA LEU A 248 25.40 -0.69 -9.32
C LEU A 248 26.47 -0.40 -8.24
N VAL A 249 26.75 0.86 -8.01
CA VAL A 249 27.73 1.36 -7.03
C VAL A 249 27.00 2.01 -5.87
N ASP A 250 27.39 1.68 -4.65
CA ASP A 250 26.95 2.39 -3.44
C ASP A 250 27.62 3.76 -3.38
N LEU A 251 26.80 4.81 -3.42
CA LEU A 251 27.27 6.21 -3.48
C LEU A 251 27.76 6.76 -2.13
N ALA A 252 27.42 6.09 -1.03
CA ALA A 252 27.81 6.52 0.32
C ALA A 252 28.02 5.30 1.22
N PRO A 253 29.12 4.53 1.02
CA PRO A 253 29.38 3.33 1.80
C PRO A 253 29.32 3.59 3.31
N GLY A 254 28.55 2.74 4.01
CA GLY A 254 28.31 2.88 5.44
C GLY A 254 27.14 3.78 5.83
N LEU A 255 26.55 4.53 4.89
CA LEU A 255 25.34 5.32 5.10
C LEU A 255 24.12 4.60 4.50
N HIS A 256 23.06 4.51 5.25
CA HIS A 256 21.77 3.92 4.82
C HIS A 256 20.61 4.64 5.50
N LEU A 257 19.41 4.41 4.99
CA LEU A 257 18.17 4.76 5.67
C LEU A 257 17.42 3.46 6.03
N ASP A 258 16.95 3.40 7.26
CA ASP A 258 16.06 2.34 7.73
C ASP A 258 14.65 2.93 7.85
N VAL A 259 13.73 2.40 7.06
CA VAL A 259 12.33 2.80 7.04
C VAL A 259 11.52 1.75 7.80
N PRO A 260 10.99 2.08 8.99
CA PRO A 260 10.21 1.13 9.78
C PRO A 260 8.90 0.82 9.07
N LEU A 261 8.51 -0.46 9.06
CA LEU A 261 7.28 -0.95 8.47
C LEU A 261 6.41 -1.61 9.51
N TYR A 262 5.11 -1.38 9.37
CA TYR A 262 4.07 -1.91 10.25
C TYR A 262 3.00 -2.60 9.43
N TRP A 263 2.52 -3.76 9.91
CA TRP A 263 1.32 -4.39 9.42
C TRP A 263 0.14 -3.85 10.21
N GLN A 264 -0.77 -3.18 9.54
CA GLN A 264 -2.02 -2.73 10.13
C GLN A 264 -3.18 -3.46 9.48
N HIS A 265 -4.05 -4.05 10.26
CA HIS A 265 -5.21 -4.78 9.77
C HIS A 265 -6.42 -4.60 10.67
N TRP A 266 -7.60 -4.79 10.11
CA TRP A 266 -8.84 -4.66 10.89
C TRP A 266 -8.89 -5.61 12.07
N LYS A 267 -9.45 -5.13 13.17
CA LYS A 267 -9.57 -5.89 14.42
C LYS A 267 -10.91 -6.64 14.44
N PHE A 268 -10.95 -7.81 13.83
CA PHE A 268 -12.06 -8.76 13.92
C PHE A 268 -11.52 -10.19 13.78
N GLU A 269 -12.30 -11.17 14.25
CA GLU A 269 -11.90 -12.57 14.17
C GLU A 269 -12.27 -13.13 12.79
N SER A 270 -11.25 -13.47 12.00
CA SER A 270 -11.36 -14.05 10.66
C SER A 270 -10.21 -15.02 10.44
N SER A 271 -10.53 -16.25 10.09
CA SER A 271 -9.54 -17.30 9.78
C SER A 271 -8.70 -16.91 8.58
N THR A 272 -9.30 -16.29 7.55
CA THR A 272 -8.64 -15.81 6.34
C THR A 272 -7.64 -14.68 6.66
N LEU A 273 -8.06 -13.67 7.41
CA LEU A 273 -7.19 -12.54 7.75
C LEU A 273 -6.06 -12.96 8.70
N ASN A 274 -6.33 -13.90 9.60
CA ASN A 274 -5.32 -14.48 10.49
C ASN A 274 -4.26 -15.28 9.70
N ALA A 275 -4.67 -16.07 8.70
CA ALA A 275 -3.75 -16.80 7.83
C ALA A 275 -2.84 -15.84 7.03
N ILE A 276 -3.42 -14.80 6.43
CA ILE A 276 -2.65 -13.77 5.70
C ILE A 276 -1.69 -13.03 6.65
N THR A 277 -2.14 -12.66 7.85
CA THR A 277 -1.30 -11.99 8.85
C THR A 277 -0.12 -12.86 9.25
N SER A 278 -0.33 -14.17 9.42
CA SER A 278 0.76 -15.11 9.72
C SER A 278 1.76 -15.21 8.57
N ALA A 279 1.29 -15.27 7.33
CA ALA A 279 2.14 -15.26 6.14
C ALA A 279 2.96 -13.96 6.02
N VAL A 280 2.36 -12.81 6.34
CA VAL A 280 3.04 -11.50 6.36
C VAL A 280 4.14 -11.46 7.42
N ARG A 281 3.87 -11.92 8.64
CA ARG A 281 4.88 -11.97 9.72
C ARG A 281 6.08 -12.84 9.35
N GLU A 282 5.82 -13.99 8.74
CA GLU A 282 6.89 -14.89 8.31
C GLU A 282 7.71 -14.29 7.17
N ALA A 283 7.05 -13.75 6.15
CA ALA A 283 7.69 -13.10 5.01
C ALA A 283 8.52 -11.87 5.42
N ALA A 284 8.04 -11.09 6.39
CA ALA A 284 8.73 -9.91 6.90
C ALA A 284 10.00 -10.23 7.71
N SER A 285 10.28 -11.50 8.00
CA SER A 285 11.51 -11.92 8.71
C SER A 285 12.81 -11.53 7.99
N VAL A 286 12.76 -11.20 6.70
CA VAL A 286 13.89 -10.68 5.92
C VAL A 286 14.17 -9.19 6.17
N LEU A 287 13.26 -8.47 6.82
CA LEU A 287 13.44 -7.08 7.19
C LEU A 287 14.40 -6.96 8.39
N ARG A 288 15.08 -5.82 8.48
CA ARG A 288 15.94 -5.55 9.63
C ARG A 288 15.11 -5.42 10.91
N ARG A 289 15.53 -6.09 11.97
CA ARG A 289 14.91 -5.88 13.28
C ARG A 289 15.16 -4.45 13.70
N GLY A 290 14.11 -3.74 14.09
CA GLY A 290 14.23 -2.39 14.62
C GLY A 290 15.12 -2.42 15.87
N SER A 291 16.06 -1.50 15.92
CA SER A 291 16.91 -1.26 17.08
C SER A 291 16.12 -0.55 18.19
#